data_54ab5106ea7ba812696cb320ef3b03f5
#
_entry.id   54ab5106ea7ba812696cb320ef3b03f5
#
_cell.length_a   1.000
_cell.length_b   1.000
_cell.length_c   1.000
_cell.angle_alpha   90.00
_cell.angle_beta   90.00
_cell.angle_gamma   90.00
#
_symmetry.space_group_name_H-M   'P 1'
#
loop_
_entity.id
_entity.type
_entity.pdbx_description
1 polymer ?
#
loop_
_entity_poly.entity_id
_entity_poly.type
_entity_poly.pdbx_seq_one_letter_code
_entity_poly.pdbx_strand_id
1 'polypeptide(L)'
;LSLLFLFFLILIRNSIYVTTPRFWSEEQLYFETFFHMENWWEGFDALIFPSHYVFLLRVAGLLATFPELEYAPIATTVFGFMILTLPLFILFFTDCKYWDSLQKKIVLSFFLIFSCSTGEVWLTSTNVQALIPVSSFLILLDNNLVRKLKKLIYTIILACAVITGPTTLFMAPFFLL
;
A
#
# COMPACT_ATOMS: atom_id res chain seq x y z
N LEU A 1 -10.28 -6.49 18.25
CA LEU A 1 -11.63 -6.41 17.67
C LEU A 1 -11.78 -5.23 16.72
N SER A 2 -11.32 -4.03 17.10
CA SER A 2 -11.48 -2.79 16.30
C SER A 2 -10.79 -2.87 14.93
N LEU A 3 -9.56 -3.41 14.84
CA LEU A 3 -8.86 -3.57 13.55
C LEU A 3 -9.58 -4.56 12.63
N LEU A 4 -10.07 -5.68 13.15
CA LEU A 4 -10.83 -6.66 12.38
C LEU A 4 -12.11 -6.03 11.80
N PHE A 5 -12.79 -5.21 12.59
CA PHE A 5 -13.97 -4.47 12.13
C PHE A 5 -13.62 -3.49 11.00
N LEU A 6 -12.52 -2.75 11.13
CA LEU A 6 -12.06 -1.83 10.09
C LEU A 6 -11.68 -2.57 8.79
N PHE A 7 -11.03 -3.72 8.88
CA PHE A 7 -10.75 -4.56 7.71
C PHE A 7 -12.02 -5.05 7.03
N PHE A 8 -13.01 -5.46 7.82
CA PHE A 8 -14.31 -5.86 7.31
C PHE A 8 -15.02 -4.69 6.59
N LEU A 9 -14.96 -3.48 7.13
CA LEU A 9 -15.49 -2.29 6.46
C LEU A 9 -14.80 -2.02 5.11
N ILE A 10 -13.47 -2.21 5.03
CA ILE A 10 -12.75 -2.07 3.78
C ILE A 10 -13.29 -3.06 2.73
N LEU A 11 -13.48 -4.31 3.10
CA LEU A 11 -13.95 -5.35 2.18
C LEU A 11 -15.40 -5.12 1.73
N ILE A 12 -16.26 -4.65 2.63
CA ILE A 12 -17.67 -4.38 2.30
C ILE A 12 -17.83 -3.13 1.45
N ARG A 13 -17.04 -2.08 1.71
CA ARG A 13 -17.21 -0.77 1.05
C ARG A 13 -17.24 -0.88 -0.47
N ASN A 14 -16.48 -1.82 -1.02
CA ASN A 14 -16.50 -2.10 -2.44
C ASN A 14 -16.32 -3.59 -2.72
N SER A 15 -17.32 -4.37 -2.33
CA SER A 15 -17.30 -5.83 -2.38
C SER A 15 -17.10 -6.39 -3.79
N ILE A 16 -17.39 -5.62 -4.83
CA ILE A 16 -17.20 -6.04 -6.22
C ILE A 16 -15.74 -6.41 -6.54
N TYR A 17 -14.76 -5.74 -5.94
CA TYR A 17 -13.34 -6.08 -6.15
C TYR A 17 -12.93 -7.38 -5.45
N VAL A 18 -13.69 -7.77 -4.43
CA VAL A 18 -13.47 -9.03 -3.71
C VAL A 18 -14.20 -10.19 -4.40
N THR A 19 -15.43 -9.94 -4.87
CA THR A 19 -16.28 -10.98 -5.49
C THR A 19 -15.96 -11.24 -6.95
N THR A 20 -15.48 -10.21 -7.67
CA THR A 20 -15.09 -10.28 -9.07
C THR A 20 -13.73 -9.61 -9.28
N PRO A 21 -12.64 -10.21 -8.77
CA PRO A 21 -11.31 -9.67 -8.93
C PRO A 21 -10.94 -9.53 -10.40
N ARG A 22 -10.36 -8.39 -10.75
CA ARG A 22 -9.89 -8.10 -12.10
C ARG A 22 -8.67 -7.20 -12.03
N PHE A 23 -7.84 -7.27 -13.04
CA PHE A 23 -6.80 -6.27 -13.19
C PHE A 23 -7.41 -4.89 -13.39
N TRP A 24 -6.88 -3.93 -12.67
CA TRP A 24 -7.33 -2.55 -12.78
C TRP A 24 -6.28 -1.73 -13.54
N SER A 25 -6.73 -1.05 -14.61
CA SER A 25 -5.89 -0.11 -15.34
C SER A 25 -4.46 -0.65 -15.61
N GLU A 26 -3.47 -0.06 -15.00
CA GLU A 26 -2.05 -0.34 -15.20
C GLU A 26 -1.60 -1.70 -14.65
N GLU A 27 -2.34 -2.32 -13.73
CA GLU A 27 -1.96 -3.61 -13.13
C GLU A 27 -1.74 -4.69 -14.19
N GLN A 28 -2.58 -4.70 -15.22
CA GLN A 28 -2.46 -5.63 -16.33
C GLN A 28 -1.11 -5.47 -17.04
N LEU A 29 -0.68 -4.25 -17.33
CA LEU A 29 0.60 -3.99 -18.02
C LEU A 29 1.79 -4.49 -17.20
N TYR A 30 1.76 -4.28 -15.88
CA TYR A 30 2.82 -4.78 -15.01
C TYR A 30 2.79 -6.31 -14.94
N PHE A 31 1.61 -6.93 -14.83
CA PHE A 31 1.47 -8.38 -14.88
C PHE A 31 2.00 -8.95 -16.20
N GLU A 32 1.54 -8.45 -17.35
CA GLU A 32 1.97 -8.91 -18.68
C GLU A 32 3.48 -8.78 -18.86
N THR A 33 4.08 -7.70 -18.35
CA THR A 33 5.52 -7.51 -18.40
C THR A 33 6.25 -8.66 -17.71
N PHE A 34 5.88 -9.01 -16.47
CA PHE A 34 6.51 -10.11 -15.76
C PHE A 34 6.14 -11.48 -16.33
N PHE A 35 4.92 -11.65 -16.84
CA PHE A 35 4.42 -12.90 -17.38
C PHE A 35 5.16 -13.33 -18.66
N HIS A 36 5.61 -12.37 -19.46
CA HIS A 36 6.32 -12.63 -20.72
C HIS A 36 7.85 -12.61 -20.57
N MET A 37 8.40 -12.26 -19.43
CA MET A 37 9.85 -12.24 -19.19
C MET A 37 10.35 -13.64 -18.79
N GLU A 38 11.48 -14.05 -19.36
CA GLU A 38 12.16 -15.28 -18.98
C GLU A 38 12.75 -15.19 -17.57
N ASN A 39 13.23 -13.99 -17.22
CA ASN A 39 13.81 -13.68 -15.91
C ASN A 39 13.03 -12.56 -15.22
N TRP A 40 12.56 -12.81 -14.02
CA TRP A 40 11.81 -11.82 -13.25
C TRP A 40 12.58 -10.50 -12.99
N TRP A 41 13.91 -10.49 -13.01
CA TRP A 41 14.73 -9.28 -12.90
C TRP A 41 14.49 -8.32 -14.06
N GLU A 42 14.30 -8.81 -15.26
CA GLU A 42 14.03 -8.01 -16.45
C GLU A 42 12.74 -7.20 -16.30
N GLY A 43 11.75 -7.76 -15.62
CA GLY A 43 10.51 -7.04 -15.31
C GLY A 43 10.72 -5.83 -14.37
N PHE A 44 11.73 -5.86 -13.50
CA PHE A 44 12.06 -4.70 -12.65
C PHE A 44 12.80 -3.61 -13.43
N ASP A 45 13.57 -3.96 -14.46
CA ASP A 45 14.31 -3.02 -15.30
C ASP A 45 13.48 -2.53 -16.51
N ALA A 46 12.40 -3.22 -16.85
CA ALA A 46 11.56 -2.88 -18.00
C ALA A 46 11.00 -1.46 -17.88
N LEU A 47 11.08 -0.70 -18.98
CA LEU A 47 10.51 0.63 -19.08
C LEU A 47 9.01 0.54 -19.40
N ILE A 48 8.17 0.36 -18.36
CA ILE A 48 6.72 0.25 -18.52
C ILE A 48 6.12 1.65 -18.75
N PHE A 49 6.50 2.60 -17.90
CA PHE A 49 6.13 4.00 -18.04
C PHE A 49 7.37 4.89 -17.99
N PRO A 50 7.57 5.79 -18.97
CA PRO A 50 8.76 6.63 -19.01
C PRO A 50 8.77 7.73 -17.93
N SER A 51 7.63 8.00 -17.29
CA SER A 51 7.48 9.13 -16.37
C SER A 51 7.94 8.84 -14.94
N HIS A 52 7.82 7.58 -14.47
CA HIS A 52 8.16 7.25 -13.08
C HIS A 52 8.28 5.74 -12.85
N TYR A 53 9.09 5.41 -11.87
CA TYR A 53 9.29 4.04 -11.41
C TYR A 53 8.42 3.77 -10.19
N VAL A 54 7.55 2.74 -10.26
CA VAL A 54 6.65 2.35 -9.16
C VAL A 54 7.01 0.95 -8.70
N PHE A 55 7.93 0.87 -7.75
CA PHE A 55 8.46 -0.42 -7.25
C PHE A 55 7.38 -1.36 -6.74
N LEU A 56 6.48 -0.88 -5.89
CA LEU A 56 5.45 -1.74 -5.29
C LEU A 56 4.45 -2.25 -6.33
N LEU A 57 4.18 -1.51 -7.38
CA LEU A 57 3.32 -1.99 -8.45
C LEU A 57 4.01 -3.09 -9.28
N ARG A 58 5.34 -3.01 -9.44
CA ARG A 58 6.13 -4.09 -10.03
C ARG A 58 6.11 -5.35 -9.16
N VAL A 59 6.22 -5.19 -7.84
CA VAL A 59 6.07 -6.30 -6.90
C VAL A 59 4.69 -6.94 -7.04
N ALA A 60 3.62 -6.15 -7.16
CA ALA A 60 2.27 -6.68 -7.39
C ALA A 60 2.17 -7.46 -8.70
N GLY A 61 2.73 -6.92 -9.79
CA GLY A 61 2.79 -7.60 -11.09
C GLY A 61 3.53 -8.93 -11.02
N LEU A 62 4.70 -8.95 -10.37
CA LEU A 62 5.45 -10.18 -10.14
C LEU A 62 4.64 -11.20 -9.31
N LEU A 63 4.02 -10.77 -8.20
CA LEU A 63 3.23 -11.65 -7.35
C LEU A 63 2.03 -12.27 -8.11
N ALA A 64 1.48 -11.55 -9.07
CA ALA A 64 0.39 -12.04 -9.90
C ALA A 64 0.80 -13.14 -10.90
N THR A 65 2.10 -13.34 -11.13
CA THR A 65 2.57 -14.42 -12.01
C THR A 65 2.69 -15.78 -11.31
N PHE A 66 2.63 -15.85 -9.97
CA PHE A 66 2.77 -17.10 -9.25
C PHE A 66 1.52 -18.01 -9.29
N PRO A 67 0.28 -17.48 -9.14
CA PRO A 67 -0.90 -18.32 -9.25
C PRO A 67 -1.22 -18.64 -10.73
N GLU A 68 -2.17 -19.55 -10.94
CA GLU A 68 -2.75 -19.77 -12.26
C GLU A 68 -3.36 -18.47 -12.80
N LEU A 69 -3.37 -18.31 -14.13
CA LEU A 69 -3.76 -17.07 -14.80
C LEU A 69 -5.13 -16.53 -14.36
N GLU A 70 -6.09 -17.41 -14.11
CA GLU A 70 -7.43 -17.04 -13.65
C GLU A 70 -7.44 -16.40 -12.25
N TYR A 71 -6.45 -16.71 -11.41
CA TYR A 71 -6.29 -16.17 -10.04
C TYR A 71 -5.32 -14.99 -9.96
N ALA A 72 -4.65 -14.64 -11.04
CA ALA A 72 -3.68 -13.53 -11.06
C ALA A 72 -4.29 -12.20 -10.58
N PRO A 73 -5.53 -11.79 -10.92
CA PRO A 73 -6.15 -10.59 -10.40
C PRO A 73 -6.41 -10.63 -8.88
N ILE A 74 -6.58 -11.83 -8.30
CA ILE A 74 -6.73 -11.97 -6.85
C ILE A 74 -5.45 -11.57 -6.14
N ALA A 75 -4.28 -11.92 -6.69
CA ALA A 75 -3.00 -11.57 -6.10
C ALA A 75 -2.80 -10.04 -6.04
N THR A 76 -3.15 -9.30 -7.11
CA THR A 76 -3.07 -7.82 -7.10
C THR A 76 -4.10 -7.21 -6.14
N THR A 77 -5.31 -7.74 -6.06
CA THR A 77 -6.35 -7.31 -5.11
C THR A 77 -5.91 -7.52 -3.66
N VAL A 78 -5.34 -8.69 -3.34
CA VAL A 78 -4.80 -8.98 -1.99
C VAL A 78 -3.64 -8.04 -1.66
N PHE A 79 -2.75 -7.81 -2.61
CA PHE A 79 -1.65 -6.86 -2.43
C PHE A 79 -2.18 -5.43 -2.20
N GLY A 80 -3.14 -4.97 -3.00
CA GLY A 80 -3.82 -3.69 -2.82
C GLY A 80 -4.47 -3.57 -1.45
N PHE A 81 -5.11 -4.65 -0.95
CA PHE A 81 -5.67 -4.70 0.40
C PHE A 81 -4.58 -4.56 1.49
N MET A 82 -3.44 -5.24 1.33
CA MET A 82 -2.32 -5.11 2.27
C MET A 82 -1.80 -3.67 2.33
N ILE A 83 -1.62 -3.01 1.18
CA ILE A 83 -1.17 -1.62 1.11
C ILE A 83 -2.21 -0.66 1.69
N LEU A 84 -3.50 -0.87 1.40
CA LEU A 84 -4.59 -0.04 1.92
C LEU A 84 -4.71 -0.14 3.45
N THR A 85 -4.44 -1.31 4.02
CA THR A 85 -4.49 -1.53 5.47
C THR A 85 -3.23 -1.06 6.20
N LEU A 86 -2.13 -0.84 5.50
CA LEU A 86 -0.85 -0.44 6.09
C LEU A 86 -0.93 0.85 6.93
N PRO A 87 -1.51 1.98 6.45
CA PRO A 87 -1.65 3.17 7.28
C PRO A 87 -2.52 2.94 8.53
N LEU A 88 -3.52 2.03 8.46
CA LEU A 88 -4.32 1.67 9.63
C LEU A 88 -3.48 0.92 10.67
N PHE A 89 -2.68 -0.06 10.24
CA PHE A 89 -1.75 -0.74 11.14
C PHE A 89 -0.80 0.27 11.81
N ILE A 90 -0.17 1.12 11.03
CA ILE A 90 0.75 2.13 11.56
C ILE A 90 0.03 3.02 12.58
N LEU A 91 -1.15 3.53 12.25
CA LEU A 91 -1.95 4.38 13.14
C LEU A 91 -2.23 3.71 14.51
N PHE A 92 -2.54 2.41 14.52
CA PHE A 92 -2.81 1.69 15.76
C PHE A 92 -1.54 1.39 16.57
N PHE A 93 -0.40 1.20 15.91
CA PHE A 93 0.88 0.88 16.54
C PHE A 93 1.75 2.11 16.84
N THR A 94 1.38 3.30 16.35
CA THR A 94 2.09 4.55 16.67
C THR A 94 1.68 5.07 18.05
N ASP A 95 2.68 5.60 18.75
CA ASP A 95 2.51 6.34 20.00
C ASP A 95 2.61 7.84 19.70
N CYS A 96 1.46 8.47 19.45
CA CYS A 96 1.40 9.89 19.09
C CYS A 96 0.41 10.64 19.99
N LYS A 97 0.83 11.83 20.44
CA LYS A 97 0.02 12.69 21.31
C LYS A 97 -1.30 13.15 20.69
N TYR A 98 -1.40 13.15 19.36
CA TYR A 98 -2.60 13.61 18.65
C TYR A 98 -3.70 12.54 18.61
N TRP A 99 -3.32 11.24 18.68
CA TRP A 99 -4.25 10.10 18.71
C TRP A 99 -3.86 9.07 19.77
N ASP A 100 -3.73 9.55 20.99
CA ASP A 100 -3.37 8.80 22.19
C ASP A 100 -4.43 7.80 22.67
N SER A 101 -5.68 8.00 22.28
CA SER A 101 -6.79 7.14 22.68
C SER A 101 -7.31 6.26 21.54
N LEU A 102 -7.88 5.10 21.90
CA LEU A 102 -8.50 4.19 20.94
C LEU A 102 -9.61 4.87 20.13
N GLN A 103 -10.39 5.73 20.75
CA GLN A 103 -11.49 6.45 20.09
C GLN A 103 -10.96 7.35 18.98
N LYS A 104 -9.89 8.13 19.23
CA LYS A 104 -9.25 8.97 18.22
C LYS A 104 -8.69 8.12 17.05
N LYS A 105 -8.04 6.99 17.35
CA LYS A 105 -7.54 6.07 16.33
C LYS A 105 -8.66 5.52 15.45
N ILE A 106 -9.80 5.15 16.05
CA ILE A 106 -10.99 4.69 15.30
C ILE A 106 -11.52 5.81 14.40
N VAL A 107 -11.72 7.03 14.92
CA VAL A 107 -12.20 8.16 14.13
C VAL A 107 -11.29 8.46 12.96
N LEU A 108 -9.97 8.53 13.19
CA LEU A 108 -8.98 8.74 12.11
C LEU A 108 -9.00 7.60 11.08
N SER A 109 -9.21 6.34 11.53
CA SER A 109 -9.36 5.21 10.63
C SER A 109 -10.58 5.35 9.72
N PHE A 110 -11.70 5.81 10.25
CA PHE A 110 -12.88 6.12 9.43
C PHE A 110 -12.56 7.20 8.38
N PHE A 111 -11.86 8.27 8.75
CA PHE A 111 -11.44 9.28 7.79
C PHE A 111 -10.54 8.67 6.70
N LEU A 112 -9.55 7.86 7.06
CA LEU A 112 -8.69 7.18 6.08
C LEU A 112 -9.49 6.26 5.15
N ILE A 113 -10.43 5.49 5.68
CA ILE A 113 -11.26 4.57 4.90
C ILE A 113 -12.23 5.33 3.99
N PHE A 114 -12.86 6.41 4.43
CA PHE A 114 -13.93 7.08 3.71
C PHE A 114 -13.50 8.32 2.92
N SER A 115 -12.30 8.87 3.14
CA SER A 115 -11.77 10.01 2.39
C SER A 115 -11.31 9.64 0.97
N CYS A 116 -10.89 8.41 0.75
CA CYS A 116 -10.42 7.99 -0.56
C CYS A 116 -11.59 7.81 -1.53
N SER A 117 -11.44 8.33 -2.75
CA SER A 117 -12.34 8.02 -3.87
C SER A 117 -12.41 6.51 -4.10
N THR A 118 -13.60 6.00 -4.40
CA THR A 118 -13.86 4.56 -4.44
C THR A 118 -13.46 3.89 -5.75
N GLY A 119 -13.34 4.65 -6.84
CA GLY A 119 -13.23 4.04 -8.18
C GLY A 119 -11.88 3.42 -8.45
N GLU A 120 -10.81 4.18 -8.30
CA GLU A 120 -9.49 3.79 -8.79
C GLU A 120 -8.50 3.43 -7.68
N VAL A 121 -8.79 3.82 -6.43
CA VAL A 121 -7.85 3.68 -5.29
C VAL A 121 -8.13 2.43 -4.46
N TRP A 122 -9.34 1.88 -4.56
CA TRP A 122 -9.82 0.87 -3.63
C TRP A 122 -9.41 -0.54 -4.04
N LEU A 123 -8.70 -1.23 -3.14
CA LEU A 123 -8.24 -2.61 -3.33
C LEU A 123 -7.44 -2.83 -4.62
N THR A 124 -6.79 -1.78 -5.12
CA THR A 124 -5.93 -1.86 -6.30
C THR A 124 -4.48 -1.58 -5.91
N SER A 125 -3.54 -2.19 -6.60
CA SER A 125 -2.12 -1.90 -6.41
C SER A 125 -1.68 -0.62 -7.13
N THR A 126 -2.48 -0.10 -8.05
CA THR A 126 -2.14 1.07 -8.89
C THR A 126 -1.87 2.32 -8.06
N ASN A 127 -2.67 2.56 -7.03
CA ASN A 127 -2.60 3.78 -6.23
C ASN A 127 -1.78 3.64 -4.94
N VAL A 128 -0.89 2.70 -4.87
CA VAL A 128 0.04 2.57 -3.73
C VAL A 128 0.83 3.86 -3.47
N GLN A 129 1.07 4.66 -4.51
CA GLN A 129 1.74 5.97 -4.42
C GLN A 129 1.00 6.99 -3.55
N ALA A 130 -0.32 6.88 -3.42
CA ALA A 130 -1.11 7.75 -2.54
C ALA A 130 -1.10 7.28 -1.09
N LEU A 131 -1.10 5.98 -0.85
CA LEU A 131 -1.22 5.38 0.49
C LEU A 131 0.12 5.29 1.24
N ILE A 132 1.21 5.08 0.52
CA ILE A 132 2.55 5.00 1.10
C ILE A 132 3.00 6.34 1.73
N PRO A 133 2.81 7.52 1.12
CA PRO A 133 3.08 8.79 1.77
C PRO A 133 2.28 9.00 3.07
N VAL A 134 1.00 8.58 3.11
CA VAL A 134 0.20 8.62 4.34
C VAL A 134 0.84 7.75 5.42
N SER A 135 1.27 6.54 5.08
CA SER A 135 1.99 5.64 5.99
C SER A 135 3.29 6.27 6.49
N SER A 136 4.06 6.90 5.61
CA SER A 136 5.31 7.60 5.94
C SER A 136 5.06 8.77 6.89
N PHE A 137 4.01 9.55 6.64
CA PHE A 137 3.60 10.65 7.52
C PHE A 137 3.23 10.16 8.94
N LEU A 138 2.48 9.07 9.04
CA LEU A 138 2.13 8.47 10.34
C LEU A 138 3.37 7.98 11.08
N ILE A 139 4.35 7.40 10.38
CA ILE A 139 5.64 6.98 10.95
C ILE A 139 6.42 8.19 11.49
N LEU A 140 6.45 9.30 10.74
CA LEU A 140 7.12 10.53 11.16
C LEU A 140 6.58 11.07 12.49
N LEU A 141 5.28 10.91 12.74
CA LEU A 141 4.62 11.41 13.95
C LEU A 141 4.72 10.45 15.15
N ASP A 142 5.40 9.31 15.01
CA ASP A 142 5.58 8.35 16.10
C ASP A 142 6.65 8.80 17.09
N ASN A 143 6.23 9.03 18.32
CA ASN A 143 7.13 9.48 19.42
C ASN A 143 7.95 8.34 20.05
N ASN A 144 7.66 7.06 19.73
CA ASN A 144 8.25 5.92 20.40
C ASN A 144 8.90 4.92 19.42
N LEU A 145 10.15 5.19 19.05
CA LEU A 145 10.96 4.34 18.18
C LEU A 145 11.90 3.38 18.96
N VAL A 146 11.65 3.15 20.24
CA VAL A 146 12.56 2.37 21.12
C VAL A 146 12.64 0.89 20.73
N ARG A 147 11.58 0.30 20.21
CA ARG A 147 11.54 -1.14 19.88
C ARG A 147 12.30 -1.42 18.59
N LYS A 148 13.34 -2.25 18.64
CA LYS A 148 14.16 -2.64 17.47
C LYS A 148 13.33 -3.18 16.30
N LEU A 149 12.33 -4.04 16.56
CA LEU A 149 11.46 -4.59 15.54
C LEU A 149 10.61 -3.51 14.86
N LYS A 150 10.04 -2.58 15.64
CA LYS A 150 9.26 -1.44 15.12
C LYS A 150 10.13 -0.57 14.20
N LYS A 151 11.35 -0.26 14.64
CA LYS A 151 12.32 0.50 13.84
C LYS A 151 12.66 -0.21 12.53
N LEU A 152 12.89 -1.53 12.56
CA LEU A 152 13.15 -2.31 11.35
C LEU A 152 11.97 -2.25 10.37
N ILE A 153 10.75 -2.50 10.85
CA ILE A 153 9.53 -2.45 10.01
C ILE A 153 9.37 -1.06 9.39
N TYR A 154 9.52 0.00 10.16
CA TYR A 154 9.42 1.38 9.65
C TYR A 154 10.51 1.69 8.62
N THR A 155 11.75 1.23 8.84
CA THR A 155 12.83 1.39 7.87
C THR A 155 12.50 0.71 6.54
N ILE A 156 11.94 -0.50 6.57
CA ILE A 156 11.53 -1.22 5.36
C ILE A 156 10.41 -0.45 4.64
N ILE A 157 9.38 0.00 5.36
CA ILE A 157 8.27 0.76 4.78
C ILE A 157 8.80 2.05 4.13
N LEU A 158 9.66 2.80 4.81
CA LEU A 158 10.24 4.03 4.29
C LEU A 158 11.16 3.79 3.09
N ALA A 159 11.95 2.72 3.09
CA ALA A 159 12.76 2.33 1.95
C ALA A 159 11.88 2.01 0.72
N CYS A 160 10.83 1.19 0.91
CA CYS A 160 9.84 0.92 -0.14
C CYS A 160 9.15 2.21 -0.62
N ALA A 161 8.86 3.12 0.29
CA ALA A 161 8.23 4.40 -0.01
C ALA A 161 9.09 5.27 -0.94
N VAL A 162 10.38 5.38 -0.66
CA VAL A 162 11.33 6.18 -1.46
C VAL A 162 11.42 5.67 -2.89
N ILE A 163 11.45 4.34 -3.08
CA ILE A 163 11.59 3.73 -4.42
C ILE A 163 10.25 3.51 -5.14
N THR A 164 9.11 3.81 -4.48
CA THR A 164 7.78 3.61 -5.10
C THR A 164 7.28 4.83 -5.87
N GLY A 165 7.80 6.01 -5.57
CA GLY A 165 7.37 7.19 -6.32
C GLY A 165 7.79 8.52 -5.69
N PRO A 166 7.68 9.62 -6.47
CA PRO A 166 8.21 10.94 -6.09
C PRO A 166 7.45 11.56 -4.91
N THR A 167 6.19 11.19 -4.69
CA THR A 167 5.35 11.78 -3.62
C THR A 167 5.95 11.60 -2.23
N THR A 168 6.63 10.48 -1.98
CA THR A 168 7.28 10.23 -0.70
C THR A 168 8.57 11.06 -0.53
N LEU A 169 9.26 11.39 -1.63
CA LEU A 169 10.45 12.23 -1.57
C LEU A 169 10.15 13.62 -1.04
N PHE A 170 8.95 14.15 -1.29
CA PHE A 170 8.53 15.44 -0.72
C PHE A 170 8.38 15.38 0.81
N MET A 171 8.26 14.20 1.39
CA MET A 171 8.23 14.02 2.84
C MET A 171 9.63 13.91 3.46
N ALA A 172 10.67 13.61 2.67
CA ALA A 172 12.03 13.39 3.16
C ALA A 172 12.58 14.55 4.04
N PRO A 173 12.38 15.85 3.71
CA PRO A 173 12.86 16.94 4.57
C PRO A 173 12.31 16.90 6.00
N PHE A 174 11.07 16.39 6.19
CA PHE A 174 10.45 16.33 7.52
C PHE A 174 11.04 15.23 8.42
N PHE A 175 11.80 14.27 7.85
CA PHE A 175 12.53 13.27 8.62
C PHE A 175 13.93 13.75 9.06
N LEU A 176 14.36 14.90 8.58
CA LEU A 176 15.65 15.52 8.94
C LEU A 176 15.53 16.55 10.06
N LEU A 177 14.32 16.94 10.43
CA LEU A 177 13.99 17.88 11.50
C LEU A 177 13.71 17.15 12.82
#